data_ebcfe084b00afd84009814c222826f7b
#
_entry.id   ebcfe084b00afd84009814c222826f7b
#
_cell.length_a   1.000
_cell.length_b   1.000
_cell.length_c   1.000
_cell.angle_alpha   90.00
_cell.angle_beta   90.00
_cell.angle_gamma   90.00
#
_symmetry.space_group_name_H-M   'P 1'
#
loop_
_entity.id
_entity.type
_entity.pdbx_description
1 polymer ?
#
loop_
_entity_poly.entity_id
_entity_poly.type
_entity_poly.pdbx_seq_one_letter_code
_entity_poly.pdbx_strand_id
1 'polypeptide(L)'
;FSQNMFNKLANNPGYAGSNQAICATALHRSQWMGFEGAPTTLNLSVDAGIPAIHGGIGLNIVKDDIAAFSNLGLQLTYAYRTDLGAGQLGAGLSLGMFQSGADGGWFEPADAGDDVIPTGDAKGSAMDFGFGVYYNTQDVYIGLSTSHINEPTVEWSTSQIELARHYFLIAGYAHELNPMFTLNPSIYLKSDGSSSQLDINTNVLYNNKLWGGVSYRLDEGVIALLGMH
;
A
#
# COMPACT_ATOMS: atom_id res chain seq x y z
N PHE A 1 1.43 5.39 3.51
CA PHE A 1 2.66 5.15 4.31
C PHE A 1 3.85 5.88 3.69
N SER A 2 4.65 6.56 4.51
CA SER A 2 5.90 7.19 4.06
C SER A 2 7.02 6.18 3.80
N GLN A 3 6.87 4.95 4.29
CA GLN A 3 7.78 3.82 4.04
C GLN A 3 7.32 2.97 2.85
N ASN A 4 6.78 3.61 1.80
CA ASN A 4 6.24 2.94 0.62
C ASN A 4 7.26 2.06 -0.13
N MET A 5 8.57 2.37 -0.03
CA MET A 5 9.65 1.64 -0.68
C MET A 5 9.86 0.22 -0.13
N PHE A 6 9.40 -0.07 1.10
CA PHE A 6 9.59 -1.38 1.74
C PHE A 6 8.44 -2.36 1.47
N ASN A 7 7.24 -1.88 1.16
CA ASN A 7 6.11 -2.73 0.84
C ASN A 7 5.53 -2.40 -0.53
N LYS A 8 6.17 -2.91 -1.57
CA LYS A 8 5.75 -2.67 -2.95
C LYS A 8 4.53 -3.51 -3.34
N LEU A 9 4.35 -4.69 -2.71
CA LEU A 9 3.19 -5.55 -2.95
C LEU A 9 1.86 -4.86 -2.64
N ALA A 10 1.81 -4.08 -1.57
CA ALA A 10 0.61 -3.34 -1.18
C ALA A 10 0.13 -2.33 -2.24
N ASN A 11 1.04 -1.86 -3.09
CA ASN A 11 0.75 -0.85 -4.10
C ASN A 11 0.74 -1.42 -5.53
N ASN A 12 1.41 -2.55 -5.77
CA ASN A 12 1.56 -3.08 -7.13
C ASN A 12 1.52 -4.62 -7.15
N PRO A 13 0.45 -5.21 -7.66
CA PRO A 13 0.34 -6.67 -7.77
C PRO A 13 1.39 -7.31 -8.69
N GLY A 14 1.96 -6.59 -9.67
CA GLY A 14 3.05 -7.08 -10.50
C GLY A 14 4.36 -7.35 -9.75
N TYR A 15 4.47 -6.86 -8.51
CA TYR A 15 5.63 -7.09 -7.64
C TYR A 15 5.68 -8.52 -7.08
N ALA A 16 4.54 -9.21 -6.94
CA ALA A 16 4.49 -10.52 -6.29
C ALA A 16 5.53 -11.50 -6.83
N GLY A 17 6.31 -12.09 -5.94
CA GLY A 17 7.37 -13.04 -6.27
C GLY A 17 8.63 -12.44 -6.91
N SER A 18 8.80 -11.12 -6.91
CA SER A 18 9.97 -10.47 -7.53
C SER A 18 11.31 -10.87 -6.89
N ASN A 19 11.31 -11.19 -5.61
CA ASN A 19 12.51 -11.59 -4.87
C ASN A 19 12.83 -13.08 -4.96
N GLN A 20 12.00 -13.87 -5.67
CA GLN A 20 12.16 -15.33 -5.80
C GLN A 20 12.29 -16.07 -4.45
N ALA A 21 11.83 -15.45 -3.39
CA ALA A 21 11.84 -15.94 -2.01
C ALA A 21 10.49 -15.67 -1.37
N ILE A 22 10.24 -16.27 -0.20
CA ILE A 22 9.12 -15.90 0.64
C ILE A 22 9.50 -14.65 1.39
N CYS A 23 8.76 -13.57 1.14
CA CYS A 23 8.95 -12.28 1.80
C CYS A 23 7.71 -11.94 2.60
N ALA A 24 7.91 -11.44 3.82
CA ALA A 24 6.84 -10.93 4.67
C ALA A 24 7.17 -9.51 5.14
N THR A 25 6.19 -8.63 5.09
CA THR A 25 6.31 -7.24 5.54
C THR A 25 5.16 -6.91 6.47
N ALA A 26 5.48 -6.32 7.62
CA ALA A 26 4.51 -5.77 8.54
C ALA A 26 4.80 -4.29 8.76
N LEU A 27 3.81 -3.44 8.56
CA LEU A 27 3.90 -2.00 8.79
C LEU A 27 2.79 -1.58 9.75
N HIS A 28 3.15 -0.83 10.77
CA HIS A 28 2.19 -0.20 11.68
C HIS A 28 2.41 1.32 11.64
N ARG A 29 1.31 2.07 11.57
CA ARG A 29 1.32 3.53 11.59
C ARG A 29 0.37 4.03 12.67
N SER A 30 0.84 4.90 13.53
CA SER A 30 0.03 5.68 14.45
C SER A 30 0.18 7.15 14.11
N GLN A 31 -0.94 7.85 13.92
CA GLN A 31 -0.97 9.28 13.65
C GLN A 31 -1.57 10.00 14.84
N TRP A 32 -1.19 11.26 15.09
CA TRP A 32 -1.75 12.15 16.11
C TRP A 32 -1.86 11.48 17.48
N MET A 33 -0.76 10.84 17.91
CA MET A 33 -0.73 10.13 19.20
C MET A 33 -1.16 11.05 20.35
N GLY A 34 -2.08 10.54 21.20
CA GLY A 34 -2.64 11.27 22.33
C GLY A 34 -4.04 11.86 22.08
N PHE A 35 -4.56 11.77 20.87
CA PHE A 35 -5.96 12.10 20.58
C PHE A 35 -6.82 10.84 20.56
N GLU A 36 -8.00 10.92 21.13
CA GLU A 36 -9.02 9.86 21.06
C GLU A 36 -9.46 9.67 19.60
N GLY A 37 -9.57 8.42 19.14
CA GLY A 37 -9.91 8.13 17.74
C GLY A 37 -8.80 8.45 16.73
N ALA A 38 -7.56 8.67 17.18
CA ALA A 38 -6.42 8.92 16.32
C ALA A 38 -6.22 7.78 15.29
N PRO A 39 -5.90 8.09 14.02
CA PRO A 39 -5.77 7.07 12.98
C PRO A 39 -4.67 6.07 13.28
N THR A 40 -4.99 4.79 13.14
CA THR A 40 -4.03 3.69 13.19
C THR A 40 -4.20 2.80 11.97
N THR A 41 -3.07 2.47 11.32
CA THR A 41 -3.07 1.58 10.17
C THR A 41 -2.10 0.42 10.40
N LEU A 42 -2.56 -0.80 10.19
CA LEU A 42 -1.76 -2.01 10.15
C LEU A 42 -1.79 -2.56 8.72
N ASN A 43 -0.62 -2.82 8.15
CA ASN A 43 -0.50 -3.50 6.87
C ASN A 43 0.38 -4.74 7.03
N LEU A 44 -0.12 -5.88 6.60
CA LEU A 44 0.61 -7.16 6.53
C LEU A 44 0.60 -7.64 5.09
N SER A 45 1.77 -7.94 4.56
CA SER A 45 1.90 -8.56 3.24
C SER A 45 2.87 -9.72 3.26
N VAL A 46 2.53 -10.74 2.49
CA VAL A 46 3.40 -11.89 2.25
C VAL A 46 3.36 -12.19 0.75
N ASP A 47 4.52 -12.40 0.15
CA ASP A 47 4.61 -12.87 -1.22
C ASP A 47 5.67 -13.96 -1.39
N ALA A 48 5.50 -14.75 -2.42
CA ALA A 48 6.42 -15.82 -2.77
C ALA A 48 6.53 -15.99 -4.28
N GLY A 49 7.76 -16.16 -4.76
CA GLY A 49 8.02 -16.60 -6.13
C GLY A 49 7.82 -18.11 -6.26
N ILE A 50 7.05 -18.53 -7.25
CA ILE A 50 6.76 -19.95 -7.51
C ILE A 50 7.11 -20.25 -8.99
N PRO A 51 8.32 -20.77 -9.26
CA PRO A 51 8.76 -21.05 -10.63
C PRO A 51 7.82 -21.99 -11.41
N ALA A 52 7.18 -22.93 -10.73
CA ALA A 52 6.27 -23.89 -11.36
C ALA A 52 5.05 -23.24 -12.05
N ILE A 53 4.64 -22.07 -11.60
CA ILE A 53 3.54 -21.30 -12.22
C ILE A 53 4.04 -20.08 -13.01
N HIS A 54 5.34 -20.00 -13.28
CA HIS A 54 6.00 -18.89 -13.98
C HIS A 54 5.64 -17.53 -13.36
N GLY A 55 5.62 -17.45 -12.03
CA GLY A 55 5.17 -16.23 -11.37
C GLY A 55 5.30 -16.24 -9.88
N GLY A 56 4.55 -15.35 -9.25
CA GLY A 56 4.46 -15.23 -7.81
C GLY A 56 3.03 -15.05 -7.33
N ILE A 57 2.81 -15.40 -6.09
CA ILE A 57 1.55 -15.17 -5.37
C ILE A 57 1.81 -14.21 -4.21
N GLY A 58 0.79 -13.47 -3.83
CA GLY A 58 0.86 -12.55 -2.71
C GLY A 58 -0.46 -12.45 -1.96
N LEU A 59 -0.35 -12.13 -0.68
CA LEU A 59 -1.45 -11.79 0.20
C LEU A 59 -1.13 -10.42 0.83
N ASN A 60 -2.08 -9.50 0.78
CA ASN A 60 -1.99 -8.22 1.47
C ASN A 60 -3.23 -8.00 2.32
N ILE A 61 -3.03 -7.62 3.58
CA ILE A 61 -4.08 -7.30 4.54
C ILE A 61 -3.81 -5.91 5.07
N VAL A 62 -4.79 -5.03 4.95
CA VAL A 62 -4.73 -3.67 5.50
C VAL A 62 -5.90 -3.47 6.44
N LYS A 63 -5.61 -3.08 7.67
CA LYS A 63 -6.60 -2.61 8.63
C LYS A 63 -6.34 -1.15 8.94
N ASP A 64 -7.36 -0.32 8.81
CA ASP A 64 -7.30 1.12 9.05
C ASP A 64 -8.45 1.53 9.95
N ASP A 65 -8.11 2.04 11.14
CA ASP A 65 -9.08 2.49 12.14
C ASP A 65 -8.93 4.01 12.30
N ILE A 66 -10.03 4.74 12.20
CA ILE A 66 -10.08 6.20 12.39
C ILE A 66 -11.40 6.61 13.02
N ALA A 67 -11.35 7.14 14.24
CA ALA A 67 -12.54 7.51 15.02
C ALA A 67 -13.55 6.34 15.06
N ALA A 68 -14.76 6.56 14.59
CA ALA A 68 -15.82 5.57 14.50
C ALA A 68 -15.64 4.55 13.37
N PHE A 69 -14.73 4.79 12.43
CA PHE A 69 -14.62 3.98 11.21
C PHE A 69 -13.51 2.94 11.31
N SER A 70 -13.82 1.73 10.89
CA SER A 70 -12.86 0.62 10.76
C SER A 70 -12.96 0.02 9.36
N ASN A 71 -11.83 0.03 8.65
CA ASN A 71 -11.73 -0.51 7.31
C ASN A 71 -10.80 -1.72 7.30
N LEU A 72 -11.16 -2.77 6.58
CA LEU A 72 -10.36 -3.96 6.37
C LEU A 72 -10.31 -4.29 4.89
N GLY A 73 -9.12 -4.23 4.33
CA GLY A 73 -8.83 -4.71 2.97
C GLY A 73 -8.08 -6.04 3.01
N LEU A 74 -8.51 -6.99 2.19
CA LEU A 74 -7.83 -8.26 1.97
C LEU A 74 -7.66 -8.45 0.48
N GLN A 75 -6.44 -8.71 0.01
CA GLN A 75 -6.13 -8.89 -1.41
C GLN A 75 -5.26 -10.11 -1.62
N LEU A 76 -5.69 -10.99 -2.51
CA LEU A 76 -4.91 -12.07 -3.09
C LEU A 76 -4.36 -11.63 -4.44
N THR A 77 -3.10 -11.92 -4.70
CA THR A 77 -2.40 -11.47 -5.89
C THR A 77 -1.75 -12.66 -6.60
N TYR A 78 -1.83 -12.65 -7.92
CA TYR A 78 -0.98 -13.47 -8.78
C TYR A 78 -0.28 -12.56 -9.78
N ALA A 79 1.03 -12.74 -9.96
CA ALA A 79 1.83 -12.07 -10.98
C ALA A 79 2.52 -13.11 -11.89
N TYR A 80 2.26 -13.03 -13.18
CA TYR A 80 3.07 -13.73 -14.17
C TYR A 80 4.40 -13.01 -14.35
N ARG A 81 5.50 -13.75 -14.35
CA ARG A 81 6.84 -13.19 -14.48
C ARG A 81 7.58 -13.77 -15.66
N THR A 82 8.27 -12.92 -16.38
CA THR A 82 9.09 -13.30 -17.54
C THR A 82 10.37 -12.48 -17.60
N ASP A 83 11.43 -13.05 -18.12
CA ASP A 83 12.67 -12.31 -18.35
C ASP A 83 12.49 -11.32 -19.50
N LEU A 84 12.97 -10.10 -19.33
CA LEU A 84 12.93 -9.04 -20.32
C LEU A 84 14.26 -8.27 -20.30
N GLY A 85 15.11 -8.49 -21.30
CA GLY A 85 16.43 -7.84 -21.36
C GLY A 85 17.30 -8.20 -20.17
N ALA A 86 17.76 -7.20 -19.42
CA ALA A 86 18.62 -7.37 -18.25
C ALA A 86 17.83 -7.61 -16.93
N GLY A 87 16.51 -7.67 -16.99
CA GLY A 87 15.67 -7.76 -15.81
C GLY A 87 14.49 -8.69 -16.00
N GLN A 88 13.55 -8.59 -15.07
CA GLN A 88 12.30 -9.34 -15.06
C GLN A 88 11.09 -8.40 -15.09
N LEU A 89 10.12 -8.77 -15.92
CA LEU A 89 8.83 -8.12 -16.01
C LEU A 89 7.79 -8.98 -15.30
N GLY A 90 7.06 -8.40 -14.37
CA GLY A 90 5.90 -9.00 -13.71
C GLY A 90 4.63 -8.28 -14.12
N ALA A 91 3.60 -9.02 -14.53
CA ALA A 91 2.25 -8.51 -14.75
C ALA A 91 1.30 -9.21 -13.78
N GLY A 92 0.69 -8.46 -12.90
CA GLY A 92 -0.09 -9.00 -11.78
C GLY A 92 -1.52 -8.51 -11.74
N LEU A 93 -2.38 -9.40 -11.25
CA LEU A 93 -3.76 -9.12 -10.92
C LEU A 93 -3.97 -9.35 -9.43
N SER A 94 -4.76 -8.50 -8.79
CA SER A 94 -5.25 -8.74 -7.44
C SER A 94 -6.77 -8.86 -7.44
N LEU A 95 -7.25 -9.79 -6.63
CA LEU A 95 -8.65 -9.99 -6.28
C LEU A 95 -8.76 -9.84 -4.78
N GLY A 96 -9.66 -9.00 -4.32
CA GLY A 96 -9.79 -8.71 -2.92
C GLY A 96 -11.22 -8.46 -2.46
N MET A 97 -11.32 -8.21 -1.17
CA MET A 97 -12.52 -7.74 -0.50
C MET A 97 -12.15 -6.53 0.34
N PHE A 98 -12.92 -5.49 0.21
CA PHE A 98 -12.87 -4.33 1.09
C PHE A 98 -14.12 -4.30 1.96
N GLN A 99 -13.92 -4.24 3.27
CA GLN A 99 -14.98 -4.10 4.26
C GLN A 99 -14.79 -2.76 4.96
N SER A 100 -15.86 -2.02 5.10
CA SER A 100 -15.91 -0.79 5.90
C SER A 100 -17.01 -0.92 6.94
N GLY A 101 -16.76 -0.38 8.12
CA GLY A 101 -17.72 -0.37 9.22
C GLY A 101 -17.65 0.92 10.00
N ALA A 102 -18.76 1.27 10.64
CA ALA A 102 -18.88 2.37 11.57
C ALA A 102 -19.42 1.86 12.91
N ASP A 103 -18.80 2.28 14.01
CA ASP A 103 -19.28 2.04 15.37
C ASP A 103 -20.35 3.08 15.71
N GLY A 104 -21.60 2.67 15.77
CA GLY A 104 -22.73 3.54 16.08
C GLY A 104 -22.69 4.11 17.49
N GLY A 105 -22.00 3.45 18.43
CA GLY A 105 -21.81 3.97 19.80
C GLY A 105 -20.90 5.17 19.91
N TRP A 106 -20.13 5.48 18.87
CA TRP A 106 -19.26 6.67 18.81
C TRP A 106 -20.05 7.96 18.57
N PHE A 107 -21.24 7.86 17.96
CA PHE A 107 -22.01 9.03 17.56
C PHE A 107 -23.01 9.42 18.66
N GLU A 108 -22.99 10.70 19.06
CA GLU A 108 -24.02 11.32 19.91
C GLU A 108 -24.80 12.34 19.06
N PRO A 109 -25.80 11.89 18.25
CA PRO A 109 -26.53 12.79 17.39
C PRO A 109 -27.34 13.79 18.21
N ALA A 110 -27.33 15.08 17.81
CA ALA A 110 -28.13 16.10 18.42
C ALA A 110 -29.65 15.88 18.20
N ASP A 111 -29.99 15.18 17.12
CA ASP A 111 -31.35 14.70 16.82
C ASP A 111 -31.30 13.14 16.74
N ALA A 112 -31.97 12.52 17.71
CA ALA A 112 -32.07 11.06 17.79
C ALA A 112 -32.87 10.43 16.63
N GLY A 113 -33.51 11.22 15.78
CA GLY A 113 -34.27 10.79 14.61
C GLY A 113 -33.53 10.97 13.29
N ASP A 114 -32.23 11.30 13.30
CA ASP A 114 -31.43 11.44 12.07
C ASP A 114 -31.07 10.07 11.49
N ASP A 115 -31.80 9.67 10.45
CA ASP A 115 -31.62 8.37 9.77
C ASP A 115 -30.25 8.23 9.07
N VAL A 116 -29.48 9.30 8.88
CA VAL A 116 -28.16 9.29 8.24
C VAL A 116 -27.08 8.84 9.22
N ILE A 117 -27.30 9.07 10.52
CA ILE A 117 -26.36 8.68 11.58
C ILE A 117 -26.68 7.24 12.05
N PRO A 118 -25.75 6.28 11.91
CA PRO A 118 -25.97 4.94 12.41
C PRO A 118 -26.22 4.93 13.92
N THR A 119 -27.36 4.39 14.36
CA THR A 119 -27.66 4.20 15.79
C THR A 119 -27.10 2.88 16.34
N GLY A 120 -26.44 2.08 15.50
CA GLY A 120 -25.78 0.83 15.83
C GLY A 120 -24.64 0.55 14.87
N ASP A 121 -23.87 -0.51 15.13
CA ASP A 121 -22.78 -0.94 14.28
C ASP A 121 -23.26 -1.22 12.86
N ALA A 122 -22.69 -0.51 11.90
CA ALA A 122 -22.96 -0.70 10.48
C ALA A 122 -21.72 -1.26 9.79
N LYS A 123 -21.91 -2.28 8.94
CA LYS A 123 -20.81 -2.89 8.18
C LYS A 123 -21.28 -3.23 6.77
N GLY A 124 -20.41 -2.98 5.80
CA GLY A 124 -20.61 -3.37 4.42
C GLY A 124 -19.32 -3.93 3.83
N SER A 125 -19.44 -4.66 2.74
CA SER A 125 -18.26 -5.19 2.03
C SER A 125 -18.51 -5.21 0.52
N ALA A 126 -17.42 -5.03 -0.23
CA ALA A 126 -17.45 -5.09 -1.68
C ALA A 126 -16.20 -5.80 -2.23
N MET A 127 -16.34 -6.41 -3.41
CA MET A 127 -15.21 -7.02 -4.11
C MET A 127 -14.36 -5.93 -4.75
N ASP A 128 -13.05 -6.11 -4.70
CA ASP A 128 -12.06 -5.17 -5.18
C ASP A 128 -11.06 -5.85 -6.12
N PHE A 129 -10.71 -5.15 -7.21
CA PHE A 129 -9.78 -5.64 -8.22
C PHE A 129 -8.65 -4.65 -8.43
N GLY A 130 -7.47 -5.17 -8.67
CA GLY A 130 -6.30 -4.39 -9.02
C GLY A 130 -5.48 -5.03 -10.13
N PHE A 131 -4.71 -4.20 -10.81
CA PHE A 131 -3.77 -4.61 -11.86
C PHE A 131 -2.47 -3.86 -11.69
N GLY A 132 -1.35 -4.49 -12.03
CA GLY A 132 -0.07 -3.82 -12.03
C GLY A 132 0.98 -4.50 -12.88
N VAL A 133 1.91 -3.68 -13.33
CA VAL A 133 3.10 -4.13 -14.06
C VAL A 133 4.32 -3.64 -13.27
N TYR A 134 5.29 -4.52 -13.10
CA TYR A 134 6.51 -4.25 -12.36
C TYR A 134 7.71 -4.81 -13.11
N TYR A 135 8.65 -3.94 -13.43
CA TYR A 135 9.93 -4.33 -14.01
C TYR A 135 11.06 -4.08 -13.03
N ASN A 136 11.95 -5.02 -12.87
CA ASN A 136 13.13 -4.86 -12.04
C ASN A 136 14.36 -5.53 -12.65
N THR A 137 15.49 -4.86 -12.49
CA THR A 137 16.84 -5.39 -12.69
C THR A 137 17.50 -5.57 -11.31
N GLN A 138 18.80 -5.78 -11.29
CA GLN A 138 19.58 -5.81 -10.06
C GLN A 138 19.57 -4.44 -9.33
N ASP A 139 19.60 -3.34 -10.09
CA ASP A 139 19.78 -1.99 -9.53
C ASP A 139 18.56 -1.09 -9.69
N VAL A 140 17.72 -1.32 -10.71
CA VAL A 140 16.61 -0.44 -11.07
C VAL A 140 15.29 -1.16 -10.95
N TYR A 141 14.27 -0.46 -10.49
CA TYR A 141 12.90 -0.92 -10.62
C TYR A 141 11.96 0.21 -11.06
N ILE A 142 10.91 -0.18 -11.78
CA ILE A 142 9.79 0.68 -12.13
C ILE A 142 8.50 -0.14 -12.09
N GLY A 143 7.44 0.45 -11.58
CA GLY A 143 6.12 -0.19 -11.52
C GLY A 143 5.00 0.79 -11.73
N LEU A 144 4.00 0.34 -12.46
CA LEU A 144 2.72 1.03 -12.67
C LEU A 144 1.60 0.12 -12.20
N SER A 145 0.63 0.66 -11.49
CA SER A 145 -0.50 -0.12 -11.01
C SER A 145 -1.75 0.72 -10.81
N THR A 146 -2.86 0.02 -10.70
CA THR A 146 -4.15 0.61 -10.35
C THR A 146 -4.87 -0.32 -9.38
N SER A 147 -5.48 0.23 -8.35
CA SER A 147 -6.40 -0.45 -7.44
C SER A 147 -7.82 0.10 -7.61
N HIS A 148 -8.78 -0.63 -7.04
CA HIS A 148 -10.21 -0.29 -7.13
C HIS A 148 -10.68 -0.07 -8.57
N ILE A 149 -10.28 -0.97 -9.49
CA ILE A 149 -10.56 -0.85 -10.93
C ILE A 149 -12.07 -0.80 -11.19
N ASN A 150 -12.82 -1.55 -10.41
CA ASN A 150 -14.28 -1.64 -10.50
C ASN A 150 -15.01 -0.56 -9.69
N GLU A 151 -14.28 0.35 -9.02
CA GLU A 151 -14.84 1.44 -8.20
C GLU A 151 -15.96 0.92 -7.30
N PRO A 152 -15.65 -0.05 -6.41
CA PRO A 152 -16.69 -0.77 -5.67
C PRO A 152 -17.38 0.15 -4.68
N THR A 153 -18.70 -0.01 -4.58
CA THR A 153 -19.54 0.66 -3.59
C THR A 153 -19.77 -0.27 -2.41
N VAL A 154 -19.44 0.22 -1.23
CA VAL A 154 -19.74 -0.45 0.05
C VAL A 154 -21.00 0.19 0.63
N GLU A 155 -22.05 -0.61 0.76
CA GLU A 155 -23.33 -0.17 1.27
C GLU A 155 -23.46 -0.52 2.77
N TRP A 156 -23.88 0.45 3.58
CA TRP A 156 -24.22 0.27 4.98
C TRP A 156 -25.63 0.77 5.22
N SER A 157 -26.55 -0.04 5.59
CA SER A 157 -27.88 0.39 5.96
C SER A 157 -28.44 1.50 5.03
N THR A 158 -28.29 2.78 5.41
CA THR A 158 -28.76 3.96 4.67
C THR A 158 -27.67 4.77 4.00
N SER A 159 -26.40 4.41 4.19
CA SER A 159 -25.23 5.13 3.68
C SER A 159 -24.41 4.23 2.76
N GLN A 160 -23.65 4.84 1.85
CA GLN A 160 -22.74 4.14 0.96
C GLN A 160 -21.40 4.87 0.84
N ILE A 161 -20.33 4.11 0.64
CA ILE A 161 -19.00 4.63 0.31
C ILE A 161 -18.59 4.07 -1.03
N GLU A 162 -18.24 4.94 -1.96
CA GLU A 162 -17.64 4.58 -3.24
C GLU A 162 -16.12 4.69 -3.15
N LEU A 163 -15.43 3.62 -3.52
CA LEU A 163 -13.97 3.59 -3.55
C LEU A 163 -13.48 4.10 -4.90
N ALA A 164 -12.87 5.27 -4.91
CA ALA A 164 -12.28 5.84 -6.12
C ALA A 164 -11.12 4.97 -6.63
N ARG A 165 -10.98 4.87 -7.94
CA ARG A 165 -9.83 4.21 -8.57
C ARG A 165 -8.54 4.95 -8.25
N HIS A 166 -7.51 4.21 -7.87
CA HIS A 166 -6.19 4.77 -7.59
C HIS A 166 -5.17 4.28 -8.59
N TYR A 167 -4.28 5.18 -8.97
CA TYR A 167 -3.13 4.92 -9.86
C TYR A 167 -1.84 5.13 -9.08
N PHE A 168 -0.87 4.26 -9.30
CA PHE A 168 0.43 4.32 -8.65
C PHE A 168 1.55 4.22 -9.67
N LEU A 169 2.59 5.03 -9.48
CA LEU A 169 3.89 4.91 -10.13
C LEU A 169 4.94 4.80 -9.05
N ILE A 170 5.75 3.76 -9.13
CA ILE A 170 6.92 3.58 -8.27
C ILE A 170 8.15 3.42 -9.14
N ALA A 171 9.24 4.06 -8.78
CA ALA A 171 10.53 3.81 -9.41
C ALA A 171 11.65 4.04 -8.41
N GLY A 172 12.76 3.34 -8.58
CA GLY A 172 13.92 3.51 -7.72
C GLY A 172 15.17 2.91 -8.34
N TYR A 173 16.28 3.34 -7.78
CA TYR A 173 17.61 2.95 -8.23
C TYR A 173 18.53 2.70 -7.03
N ALA A 174 19.28 1.61 -7.06
CA ALA A 174 20.32 1.32 -6.09
C ALA A 174 21.68 1.67 -6.70
N HIS A 175 22.37 2.64 -6.13
CA HIS A 175 23.68 3.09 -6.59
C HIS A 175 24.73 2.83 -5.53
N GLU A 176 25.64 1.91 -5.82
CA GLU A 176 26.79 1.65 -4.95
C GLU A 176 27.80 2.80 -5.09
N LEU A 177 27.90 3.63 -4.06
CA LEU A 177 28.89 4.71 -3.99
C LEU A 177 30.29 4.16 -3.71
N ASN A 178 30.35 3.17 -2.84
CA ASN A 178 31.54 2.39 -2.50
C ASN A 178 31.11 1.13 -1.74
N PRO A 179 32.02 0.16 -1.41
CA PRO A 179 31.65 -1.09 -0.74
C PRO A 179 30.91 -0.94 0.61
N MET A 180 30.95 0.24 1.22
CA MET A 180 30.29 0.52 2.50
C MET A 180 28.97 1.30 2.36
N PHE A 181 28.77 2.01 1.26
CA PHE A 181 27.62 2.90 1.12
C PHE A 181 26.88 2.65 -0.20
N THR A 182 25.58 2.40 -0.09
CA THR A 182 24.65 2.34 -1.22
C THR A 182 23.60 3.43 -1.08
N LEU A 183 23.42 4.21 -2.13
CA LEU A 183 22.41 5.25 -2.23
C LEU A 183 21.18 4.70 -2.95
N ASN A 184 20.00 4.83 -2.35
CA ASN A 184 18.73 4.33 -2.88
C ASN A 184 17.71 5.46 -3.08
N PRO A 185 17.82 6.27 -4.14
CA PRO A 185 16.77 7.22 -4.48
C PRO A 185 15.53 6.48 -5.03
N SER A 186 14.35 6.99 -4.70
CA SER A 186 13.10 6.46 -5.24
C SER A 186 12.01 7.52 -5.29
N ILE A 187 11.04 7.28 -6.15
CA ILE A 187 9.83 8.09 -6.26
C ILE A 187 8.60 7.22 -6.07
N TYR A 188 7.57 7.83 -5.51
CA TYR A 188 6.25 7.25 -5.38
C TYR A 188 5.20 8.31 -5.72
N LEU A 189 4.45 8.06 -6.78
CA LEU A 189 3.32 8.88 -7.17
C LEU A 189 2.04 8.08 -6.97
N LYS A 190 1.07 8.71 -6.34
CA LYS A 190 -0.28 8.20 -6.12
C LYS A 190 -1.29 9.23 -6.61
N SER A 191 -2.33 8.80 -7.33
CA SER A 191 -3.43 9.67 -7.79
C SER A 191 -4.75 8.92 -7.81
N ASP A 192 -5.83 9.60 -7.48
CA ASP A 192 -7.21 9.13 -7.64
C ASP A 192 -7.92 9.78 -8.84
N GLY A 193 -7.16 10.48 -9.68
CA GLY A 193 -7.68 11.23 -10.84
C GLY A 193 -8.10 12.65 -10.50
N SER A 194 -8.42 12.96 -9.24
CA SER A 194 -8.79 14.31 -8.77
C SER A 194 -7.63 14.97 -8.03
N SER A 195 -6.89 14.20 -7.26
CA SER A 195 -5.73 14.64 -6.51
C SER A 195 -4.52 13.74 -6.78
N SER A 196 -3.32 14.28 -6.54
CA SER A 196 -2.08 13.53 -6.72
C SER A 196 -1.10 13.85 -5.60
N GLN A 197 -0.38 12.83 -5.15
CA GLN A 197 0.66 12.95 -4.15
C GLN A 197 1.96 12.38 -4.68
N LEU A 198 3.03 13.14 -4.60
CA LEU A 198 4.37 12.74 -4.99
C LEU A 198 5.30 12.71 -3.77
N ASP A 199 5.90 11.56 -3.53
CA ASP A 199 6.96 11.35 -2.55
C ASP A 199 8.29 11.13 -3.28
N ILE A 200 9.32 11.88 -2.93
CA ILE A 200 10.70 11.71 -3.38
C ILE A 200 11.51 11.23 -2.17
N ASN A 201 12.10 10.06 -2.29
CA ASN A 201 12.82 9.43 -1.19
C ASN A 201 14.29 9.27 -1.55
N THR A 202 15.13 9.38 -0.54
CA THR A 202 16.56 9.06 -0.66
C THR A 202 17.03 8.38 0.62
N ASN A 203 17.49 7.15 0.50
CA ASN A 203 18.03 6.37 1.61
C ASN A 203 19.49 6.03 1.34
N VAL A 204 20.31 6.09 2.38
CA VAL A 204 21.71 5.65 2.35
C VAL A 204 21.82 4.42 3.24
N LEU A 205 22.24 3.31 2.67
CA LEU A 205 22.54 2.06 3.36
C LEU A 205 24.02 2.01 3.68
N TYR A 206 24.36 1.82 4.95
CA TYR A 206 25.72 1.70 5.44
C TYR A 206 26.06 0.25 5.81
N ASN A 207 27.08 -0.28 5.17
CA ASN A 207 27.65 -1.62 5.42
C ASN A 207 26.61 -2.74 5.40
N ASN A 208 25.56 -2.60 4.57
CA ASN A 208 24.40 -3.51 4.48
C ASN A 208 23.71 -3.81 5.82
N LYS A 209 23.84 -2.91 6.81
CA LYS A 209 23.29 -3.09 8.16
C LYS A 209 22.42 -1.94 8.63
N LEU A 210 22.90 -0.73 8.49
CA LEU A 210 22.19 0.47 8.95
C LEU A 210 21.78 1.31 7.76
N TRP A 211 20.61 1.87 7.80
CA TRP A 211 20.19 2.82 6.78
C TRP A 211 19.52 4.05 7.39
N GLY A 212 19.71 5.16 6.74
CA GLY A 212 19.04 6.40 7.07
C GLY A 212 18.60 7.11 5.81
N GLY A 213 17.52 7.85 5.88
CA GLY A 213 16.99 8.52 4.71
C GLY A 213 16.05 9.65 5.02
N VAL A 214 15.67 10.31 3.94
CA VAL A 214 14.73 11.42 3.94
C VAL A 214 13.71 11.19 2.83
N SER A 215 12.44 11.40 3.16
CA SER A 215 11.35 11.45 2.20
C SER A 215 10.80 12.87 2.18
N TYR A 216 10.73 13.47 1.01
CA TYR A 216 10.05 14.74 0.79
C TYR A 216 8.72 14.46 0.10
N ARG A 217 7.65 14.80 0.78
CA ARG A 217 6.29 14.75 0.24
C ARG A 217 5.89 16.13 -0.22
N LEU A 218 5.59 16.23 -1.50
CA LEU A 218 5.21 17.51 -2.10
C LEU A 218 3.97 18.08 -1.37
N ASP A 219 4.04 19.36 -1.04
CA ASP A 219 3.01 20.14 -0.33
C ASP A 219 2.67 19.69 1.10
N GLU A 220 3.34 18.64 1.65
CA GLU A 220 3.10 18.20 3.02
C GLU A 220 4.32 18.34 3.95
N GLY A 221 5.52 18.00 3.49
CA GLY A 221 6.73 18.18 4.31
C GLY A 221 7.80 17.12 4.14
N VAL A 222 8.74 17.14 5.11
CA VAL A 222 9.91 16.26 5.15
C VAL A 222 9.76 15.22 6.25
N ILE A 223 10.13 13.98 5.94
CA ILE A 223 10.05 12.83 6.84
C ILE A 223 11.44 12.22 6.97
N ALA A 224 11.94 12.08 8.19
CA ALA A 224 13.18 11.37 8.46
C ALA A 224 12.91 9.87 8.65
N LEU A 225 13.79 9.05 8.10
CA LEU A 225 13.70 7.60 8.10
C LEU A 225 14.98 7.00 8.67
N LEU A 226 14.88 6.03 9.54
CA LEU A 226 16.00 5.29 10.11
C LEU A 226 15.62 3.82 10.26
N GLY A 227 16.60 2.94 10.06
CA GLY A 227 16.40 1.53 10.28
C GLY A 227 17.69 0.70 10.19
N MET A 228 17.52 -0.59 10.36
CA MET A 228 18.60 -1.57 10.23
C MET A 228 18.10 -2.83 9.51
N HIS A 229 19.03 -3.49 8.83
CA HIS A 229 18.84 -4.79 8.21
C HIS A 229 19.30 -5.89 9.14
#